data_a298c5d36890e6917b14dabbdad5151d
#
_entry.id   a298c5d36890e6917b14dabbdad5151d
#
_cell.length_a   1.000
_cell.length_b   1.000
_cell.length_c   1.000
_cell.angle_alpha   90.00
_cell.angle_beta   90.00
_cell.angle_gamma   90.00
#
_symmetry.space_group_name_H-M   'P 1'
#
loop_
_entity.id
_entity.type
_entity.pdbx_description
1 polymer ?
#
loop_
_entity_poly.entity_id
_entity_poly.type
_entity_poly.pdbx_seq_one_letter_code
_entity_poly.pdbx_strand_id
1 'polypeptide(L)'
;VLPIQCDIRKYEQIENLLVKSVEKFGKVNVLVNNAAGNFITPTERLSHRAFDIITDIVLKGTYYNTLAFGKYWINEKINATVLNVVTTYAWTGSAFVVPSACAKAGVLALTRSLAVEWAKYGIRFNAVAPGPFPTKGAWDRLFPKELKDLLDVKKKIPLNRVGEHQELANLAAYLISDYSAFMNGEVVTIDGGEWLKGAGEFNMLEN
;
A
#
# COMPACT_ATOMS: atom_id res chain seq x y z
N VAL A 1 0.53 -10.97 19.64
CA VAL A 1 -0.27 -10.81 18.41
C VAL A 1 -1.69 -11.25 18.67
N LEU A 2 -2.67 -10.50 18.17
CA LEU A 2 -4.10 -10.81 18.21
C LEU A 2 -4.61 -10.93 16.76
N PRO A 3 -4.84 -12.14 16.22
CA PRO A 3 -5.44 -12.31 14.92
C PRO A 3 -6.96 -12.06 15.02
N ILE A 4 -7.48 -11.20 14.13
CA ILE A 4 -8.91 -10.89 14.03
C ILE A 4 -9.33 -11.03 12.57
N GLN A 5 -10.32 -11.87 12.29
CA GLN A 5 -10.88 -11.98 10.95
C GLN A 5 -11.66 -10.69 10.63
N CYS A 6 -11.33 -10.05 9.52
CA CYS A 6 -11.95 -8.80 9.09
C CYS A 6 -12.00 -8.70 7.57
N ASP A 7 -13.19 -8.52 7.02
CA ASP A 7 -13.38 -8.07 5.64
C ASP A 7 -13.42 -6.54 5.64
N ILE A 8 -12.33 -5.92 5.17
CA ILE A 8 -12.17 -4.46 5.20
C ILE A 8 -13.14 -3.69 4.29
N ARG A 9 -13.93 -4.38 3.48
CA ARG A 9 -15.05 -3.79 2.71
C ARG A 9 -16.28 -3.54 3.58
N LYS A 10 -16.32 -4.09 4.80
CA LYS A 10 -17.43 -4.02 5.75
C LYS A 10 -17.04 -3.17 6.95
N TYR A 11 -17.61 -1.96 7.01
CA TYR A 11 -17.22 -0.97 8.03
C TYR A 11 -17.45 -1.47 9.46
N GLU A 12 -18.55 -2.19 9.71
CA GLU A 12 -18.85 -2.79 11.00
C GLU A 12 -17.81 -3.82 11.49
N GLN A 13 -17.17 -4.53 10.56
CA GLN A 13 -16.09 -5.45 10.91
C GLN A 13 -14.80 -4.71 11.29
N ILE A 14 -14.56 -3.57 10.69
CA ILE A 14 -13.44 -2.69 11.03
C ILE A 14 -13.65 -2.07 12.42
N GLU A 15 -14.86 -1.62 12.74
CA GLU A 15 -15.20 -1.13 14.08
C GLU A 15 -14.97 -2.22 15.14
N ASN A 16 -15.40 -3.46 14.87
CA ASN A 16 -15.12 -4.59 15.76
C ASN A 16 -13.62 -4.89 15.89
N LEU A 17 -12.86 -4.78 14.78
CA LEU A 17 -11.40 -4.90 14.81
C LEU A 17 -10.78 -3.84 15.72
N LEU A 18 -11.19 -2.59 15.60
CA LEU A 18 -10.72 -1.48 16.44
C LEU A 18 -11.04 -1.74 17.93
N VAL A 19 -12.29 -2.05 18.26
CA VAL A 19 -12.73 -2.32 19.65
C VAL A 19 -11.91 -3.43 20.27
N LYS A 20 -11.81 -4.59 19.63
CA LYS A 20 -11.02 -5.73 20.14
C LYS A 20 -9.52 -5.41 20.29
N SER A 21 -8.99 -4.59 19.38
CA SER A 21 -7.58 -4.20 19.47
C SER A 21 -7.34 -3.27 20.67
N VAL A 22 -8.24 -2.32 20.92
CA VAL A 22 -8.16 -1.42 22.08
C VAL A 22 -8.38 -2.19 23.38
N GLU A 23 -9.35 -3.09 23.45
CA GLU A 23 -9.57 -3.97 24.62
C GLU A 23 -8.33 -4.79 24.96
N LYS A 24 -7.63 -5.29 23.95
CA LYS A 24 -6.45 -6.16 24.18
C LYS A 24 -5.19 -5.39 24.53
N PHE A 25 -4.95 -4.24 23.89
CA PHE A 25 -3.67 -3.52 23.97
C PHE A 25 -3.76 -2.17 24.69
N GLY A 26 -4.96 -1.76 25.10
CA GLY A 26 -5.25 -0.49 25.76
C GLY A 26 -5.22 0.68 24.79
N LYS A 27 -4.12 0.88 24.07
CA LYS A 27 -3.93 1.97 23.12
C LYS A 27 -3.39 1.43 21.79
N VAL A 28 -4.01 1.85 20.70
CA VAL A 28 -3.54 1.60 19.33
C VAL A 28 -3.29 2.96 18.68
N ASN A 29 -2.08 3.21 18.20
CA ASN A 29 -1.68 4.50 17.62
C ASN A 29 -0.94 4.38 16.28
N VAL A 30 -0.93 3.19 15.70
CA VAL A 30 -0.37 2.92 14.37
C VAL A 30 -1.37 2.11 13.56
N LEU A 31 -1.60 2.53 12.32
CA LEU A 31 -2.38 1.79 11.33
C LEU A 31 -1.54 1.54 10.08
N VAL A 32 -1.39 0.27 9.69
CA VAL A 32 -0.75 -0.11 8.42
C VAL A 32 -1.82 -0.65 7.48
N ASN A 33 -2.14 0.09 6.42
CA ASN A 33 -3.06 -0.32 5.38
C ASN A 33 -2.29 -1.09 4.29
N ASN A 34 -2.21 -2.40 4.44
CA ASN A 34 -1.50 -3.29 3.54
C ASN A 34 -2.43 -4.19 2.71
N ALA A 35 -3.66 -4.42 3.14
CA ALA A 35 -4.60 -5.31 2.44
C ALA A 35 -4.87 -4.81 1.03
N ALA A 36 -4.73 -5.69 0.05
CA ALA A 36 -4.88 -5.38 -1.36
C ALA A 36 -5.35 -6.60 -2.17
N GLY A 37 -5.77 -6.33 -3.40
CA GLY A 37 -6.07 -7.34 -4.41
C GLY A 37 -5.75 -6.79 -5.79
N ASN A 38 -5.52 -7.68 -6.74
CA ASN A 38 -5.27 -7.29 -8.13
C ASN A 38 -5.67 -8.43 -9.08
N PHE A 39 -5.97 -8.04 -10.34
CA PHE A 39 -6.11 -8.92 -11.49
C PHE A 39 -5.17 -8.41 -12.59
N ILE A 40 -4.42 -9.31 -13.21
CA ILE A 40 -3.63 -9.00 -14.41
C ILE A 40 -4.44 -9.47 -15.61
N THR A 41 -5.09 -8.54 -16.29
CA THR A 41 -5.98 -8.87 -17.42
C THR A 41 -6.12 -7.63 -18.32
N PRO A 42 -6.20 -7.81 -19.66
CA PRO A 42 -6.58 -6.74 -20.57
C PRO A 42 -7.90 -6.11 -20.14
N THR A 43 -7.97 -4.78 -20.12
CA THR A 43 -9.12 -4.05 -19.54
C THR A 43 -10.44 -4.38 -20.24
N GLU A 44 -10.43 -4.59 -21.54
CA GLU A 44 -11.62 -4.97 -22.33
C GLU A 44 -12.19 -6.37 -21.99
N ARG A 45 -11.42 -7.18 -21.25
CA ARG A 45 -11.84 -8.50 -20.76
C ARG A 45 -12.30 -8.49 -19.30
N LEU A 46 -12.12 -7.36 -18.59
CA LEU A 46 -12.59 -7.22 -17.23
C LEU A 46 -14.10 -6.97 -17.20
N SER A 47 -14.80 -7.63 -16.29
CA SER A 47 -16.15 -7.21 -15.95
C SER A 47 -16.14 -5.92 -15.11
N HIS A 48 -17.22 -5.13 -15.16
CA HIS A 48 -17.37 -3.97 -14.27
C HIS A 48 -17.24 -4.37 -12.78
N ARG A 49 -17.74 -5.55 -12.39
CA ARG A 49 -17.62 -6.08 -11.03
C ARG A 49 -16.18 -6.33 -10.60
N ALA A 50 -15.29 -6.67 -11.53
CA ALA A 50 -13.86 -6.85 -11.21
C ALA A 50 -13.22 -5.51 -10.80
N PHE A 51 -13.61 -4.41 -11.45
CA PHE A 51 -13.19 -3.07 -11.04
C PHE A 51 -13.71 -2.74 -9.64
N ASP A 52 -15.00 -2.96 -9.38
CA ASP A 52 -15.63 -2.69 -8.08
C ASP A 52 -14.96 -3.47 -6.95
N ILE A 53 -14.69 -4.77 -7.14
CA ILE A 53 -14.04 -5.62 -6.14
C ILE A 53 -12.66 -5.07 -5.76
N ILE A 54 -11.84 -4.68 -6.73
CA ILE A 54 -10.49 -4.17 -6.45
C ILE A 54 -10.55 -2.80 -5.79
N THR A 55 -11.40 -1.90 -6.26
CA THR A 55 -11.56 -0.57 -5.65
C THR A 55 -12.16 -0.65 -4.26
N ASP A 56 -13.12 -1.55 -4.02
CA ASP A 56 -13.69 -1.79 -2.69
C ASP A 56 -12.66 -2.31 -1.69
N ILE A 57 -11.76 -3.22 -2.09
CA ILE A 57 -10.71 -3.71 -1.22
C ILE A 57 -9.64 -2.64 -1.02
N VAL A 58 -9.07 -2.12 -2.10
CA VAL A 58 -7.82 -1.34 -2.05
C VAL A 58 -8.06 0.10 -1.63
N LEU A 59 -9.05 0.78 -2.22
CA LEU A 59 -9.33 2.19 -1.91
C LEU A 59 -10.32 2.34 -0.78
N LYS A 60 -11.50 1.76 -0.93
CA LYS A 60 -12.59 1.92 0.05
C LYS A 60 -12.24 1.26 1.38
N GLY A 61 -11.63 0.05 1.35
CA GLY A 61 -11.15 -0.61 2.58
C GLY A 61 -10.08 0.21 3.30
N THR A 62 -9.11 0.79 2.58
CA THR A 62 -8.13 1.72 3.15
C THR A 62 -8.80 2.94 3.78
N TYR A 63 -9.76 3.55 3.08
CA TYR A 63 -10.52 4.69 3.59
C TYR A 63 -11.31 4.31 4.85
N TYR A 64 -12.01 3.19 4.86
CA TYR A 64 -12.80 2.74 6.01
C TYR A 64 -11.96 2.49 7.26
N ASN A 65 -10.83 1.78 7.12
CA ASN A 65 -9.88 1.61 8.22
C ASN A 65 -9.39 2.97 8.73
N THR A 66 -8.96 3.83 7.83
CA THR A 66 -8.45 5.16 8.17
C THR A 66 -9.51 5.99 8.88
N LEU A 67 -10.76 5.94 8.43
CA LEU A 67 -11.87 6.68 9.04
C LEU A 67 -12.19 6.17 10.46
N ALA A 68 -12.30 4.86 10.65
CA ALA A 68 -12.63 4.28 11.96
C ALA A 68 -11.55 4.56 13.00
N PHE A 69 -10.28 4.27 12.66
CA PHE A 69 -9.15 4.52 13.55
C PHE A 69 -8.92 6.03 13.76
N GLY A 70 -9.08 6.85 12.72
CA GLY A 70 -8.92 8.29 12.82
C GLY A 70 -9.94 8.94 13.75
N LYS A 71 -11.21 8.56 13.66
CA LYS A 71 -12.25 9.02 14.60
C LYS A 71 -11.89 8.65 16.04
N TYR A 72 -11.42 7.44 16.28
CA TYR A 72 -10.97 7.01 17.60
C TYR A 72 -9.82 7.89 18.10
N TRP A 73 -8.77 8.10 17.30
CA TRP A 73 -7.63 8.93 17.70
C TRP A 73 -7.99 10.38 17.97
N ILE A 74 -8.86 10.97 17.14
CA ILE A 74 -9.32 12.36 17.32
C ILE A 74 -10.12 12.50 18.63
N ASN A 75 -11.04 11.56 18.90
CA ASN A 75 -11.88 11.58 20.10
C ASN A 75 -11.04 11.37 21.37
N GLU A 76 -10.10 10.45 21.35
CA GLU A 76 -9.23 10.11 22.48
C GLU A 76 -7.98 11.00 22.57
N LYS A 77 -7.81 11.97 21.65
CA LYS A 77 -6.65 12.87 21.55
C LYS A 77 -5.32 12.11 21.49
N ILE A 78 -5.26 11.08 20.68
CA ILE A 78 -4.08 10.21 20.50
C ILE A 78 -3.30 10.68 19.27
N ASN A 79 -2.01 11.00 19.44
CA ASN A 79 -1.10 11.13 18.31
C ASN A 79 -0.90 9.77 17.66
N ALA A 80 -1.00 9.74 16.32
CA ALA A 80 -1.00 8.49 15.58
C ALA A 80 -0.26 8.57 14.25
N THR A 81 0.05 7.42 13.68
CA THR A 81 0.71 7.31 12.38
C THR A 81 -0.01 6.29 11.50
N VAL A 82 -0.27 6.69 10.27
CA VAL A 82 -0.81 5.82 9.22
C VAL A 82 0.26 5.57 8.17
N LEU A 83 0.50 4.30 7.87
CA LEU A 83 1.33 3.85 6.76
C LEU A 83 0.45 3.16 5.72
N ASN A 84 0.38 3.74 4.53
CA ASN A 84 -0.31 3.15 3.39
C ASN A 84 0.68 2.44 2.46
N VAL A 85 0.31 1.27 1.96
CA VAL A 85 1.08 0.58 0.92
C VAL A 85 0.47 0.93 -0.43
N VAL A 86 1.24 1.66 -1.24
CA VAL A 86 0.90 1.97 -2.64
C VAL A 86 1.81 1.20 -3.60
N THR A 87 1.96 1.66 -4.80
CA THR A 87 2.85 1.12 -5.84
C THR A 87 3.26 2.26 -6.75
N THR A 88 4.34 2.10 -7.51
CA THR A 88 4.81 3.14 -8.45
C THR A 88 3.79 3.45 -9.53
N TYR A 89 2.98 2.48 -9.96
CA TYR A 89 1.92 2.73 -10.94
C TYR A 89 0.74 3.56 -10.39
N ALA A 90 0.75 3.97 -9.13
CA ALA A 90 -0.20 4.96 -8.60
C ALA A 90 -0.02 6.34 -9.23
N TRP A 91 1.16 6.64 -9.78
CA TRP A 91 1.43 7.90 -10.51
C TRP A 91 1.85 7.71 -11.96
N THR A 92 2.36 6.54 -12.35
CA THR A 92 2.72 6.26 -13.75
C THR A 92 1.59 5.63 -14.55
N GLY A 93 0.62 5.00 -13.88
CA GLY A 93 -0.28 4.03 -14.50
C GLY A 93 0.44 2.72 -14.82
N SER A 94 -0.31 1.69 -15.21
CA SER A 94 0.24 0.45 -15.75
C SER A 94 -0.83 -0.29 -16.55
N ALA A 95 -0.44 -0.84 -17.70
CA ALA A 95 -1.30 -1.72 -18.47
C ALA A 95 -1.66 -2.99 -17.68
N PHE A 96 -2.79 -3.59 -17.99
CA PHE A 96 -3.30 -4.86 -17.46
C PHE A 96 -3.68 -4.87 -15.97
N VAL A 97 -3.47 -3.77 -15.23
CA VAL A 97 -3.79 -3.65 -13.79
C VAL A 97 -4.58 -2.38 -13.49
N VAL A 98 -5.37 -1.90 -14.44
CA VAL A 98 -6.09 -0.63 -14.37
C VAL A 98 -6.90 -0.43 -13.08
N PRO A 99 -7.71 -1.40 -12.58
CA PRO A 99 -8.44 -1.22 -11.32
C PRO A 99 -7.53 -0.94 -10.12
N SER A 100 -6.41 -1.67 -10.05
CA SER A 100 -5.43 -1.48 -8.98
C SER A 100 -4.69 -0.14 -9.10
N ALA A 101 -4.33 0.27 -10.33
CA ALA A 101 -3.69 1.57 -10.56
C ALA A 101 -4.59 2.72 -10.13
N CYS A 102 -5.86 2.71 -10.53
CA CYS A 102 -6.86 3.69 -10.09
C CYS A 102 -7.04 3.71 -8.56
N ALA A 103 -7.17 2.53 -7.95
CA ALA A 103 -7.33 2.42 -6.50
C ALA A 103 -6.10 2.93 -5.74
N LYS A 104 -4.89 2.58 -6.18
CA LYS A 104 -3.63 3.03 -5.55
C LYS A 104 -3.37 4.51 -5.76
N ALA A 105 -3.77 5.08 -6.90
CA ALA A 105 -3.77 6.54 -7.11
C ALA A 105 -4.71 7.23 -6.11
N GLY A 106 -5.89 6.67 -5.87
CA GLY A 106 -6.82 7.13 -4.84
C GLY A 106 -6.23 7.05 -3.42
N VAL A 107 -5.53 5.96 -3.08
CA VAL A 107 -4.84 5.82 -1.78
C VAL A 107 -3.70 6.84 -1.65
N LEU A 108 -2.99 7.14 -2.72
CA LEU A 108 -1.97 8.20 -2.74
C LEU A 108 -2.59 9.57 -2.46
N ALA A 109 -3.68 9.90 -3.14
CA ALA A 109 -4.43 11.14 -2.90
C ALA A 109 -4.95 11.20 -1.45
N LEU A 110 -5.53 10.11 -0.93
CA LEU A 110 -5.97 9.98 0.47
C LEU A 110 -4.84 10.26 1.45
N THR A 111 -3.66 9.67 1.23
CA THR A 111 -2.47 9.85 2.07
C THR A 111 -2.11 11.33 2.18
N ARG A 112 -2.00 12.02 1.05
CA ARG A 112 -1.61 13.43 0.99
C ARG A 112 -2.67 14.38 1.55
N SER A 113 -3.94 14.12 1.24
CA SER A 113 -5.06 14.94 1.73
C SER A 113 -5.17 14.89 3.26
N LEU A 114 -5.15 13.67 3.84
CA LEU A 114 -5.26 13.51 5.28
C LEU A 114 -3.99 13.90 6.04
N ALA A 115 -2.83 13.82 5.40
CA ALA A 115 -1.58 14.37 5.97
C ALA A 115 -1.71 15.88 6.29
N VAL A 116 -2.42 16.63 5.44
CA VAL A 116 -2.68 18.05 5.66
C VAL A 116 -3.84 18.26 6.62
N GLU A 117 -4.96 17.59 6.36
CA GLU A 117 -6.21 17.84 7.11
C GLU A 117 -6.12 17.43 8.58
N TRP A 118 -5.47 16.29 8.87
CA TRP A 118 -5.42 15.72 10.22
C TRP A 118 -4.13 15.96 10.98
N ALA A 119 -3.18 16.69 10.41
CA ALA A 119 -1.96 17.11 11.10
C ALA A 119 -2.26 17.88 12.41
N LYS A 120 -3.32 18.69 12.42
CA LYS A 120 -3.78 19.42 13.61
C LYS A 120 -4.20 18.53 14.78
N TYR A 121 -4.48 17.25 14.51
CA TYR A 121 -4.79 16.25 15.55
C TYR A 121 -3.59 15.40 15.94
N GLY A 122 -2.38 15.72 15.44
CA GLY A 122 -1.18 14.93 15.69
C GLY A 122 -1.15 13.60 14.94
N ILE A 123 -1.88 13.48 13.82
CA ILE A 123 -1.93 12.27 13.00
C ILE A 123 -1.10 12.48 11.75
N ARG A 124 -0.11 11.61 11.51
CA ARG A 124 0.76 11.62 10.33
C ARG A 124 0.35 10.54 9.34
N PHE A 125 0.48 10.83 8.06
CA PHE A 125 0.21 9.90 6.97
C PHE A 125 1.41 9.83 6.05
N ASN A 126 1.96 8.64 5.86
CA ASN A 126 2.96 8.39 4.85
C ASN A 126 2.61 7.12 4.06
N ALA A 127 3.25 6.93 2.94
CA ALA A 127 3.09 5.72 2.15
C ALA A 127 4.43 5.11 1.78
N VAL A 128 4.43 3.83 1.50
CA VAL A 128 5.54 3.10 0.88
C VAL A 128 5.09 2.56 -0.47
N ALA A 129 5.94 2.68 -1.48
CA ALA A 129 5.74 2.13 -2.81
C ALA A 129 6.78 1.04 -3.08
N PRO A 130 6.49 -0.22 -2.73
CA PRO A 130 7.38 -1.34 -2.97
C PRO A 130 7.43 -1.71 -4.46
N GLY A 131 8.60 -2.05 -4.94
CA GLY A 131 8.80 -2.81 -6.17
C GLY A 131 8.53 -4.31 -5.97
N PRO A 132 9.23 -5.18 -6.68
CA PRO A 132 9.05 -6.62 -6.59
C PRO A 132 9.58 -7.22 -5.29
N PHE A 133 8.67 -7.59 -4.40
CA PHE A 133 8.93 -8.36 -3.17
C PHE A 133 8.18 -9.68 -3.25
N PRO A 134 8.83 -10.82 -3.54
CA PRO A 134 8.17 -12.10 -3.70
C PRO A 134 7.51 -12.60 -2.41
N THR A 135 6.17 -12.73 -2.41
CA THR A 135 5.41 -13.31 -1.29
C THR A 135 4.72 -14.61 -1.73
N LYS A 136 4.68 -15.60 -0.84
CA LYS A 136 3.92 -16.83 -1.11
C LYS A 136 2.46 -16.50 -1.43
N GLY A 137 1.95 -17.03 -2.53
CA GLY A 137 0.57 -16.87 -2.97
C GLY A 137 0.27 -15.60 -3.78
N ALA A 138 0.77 -14.42 -3.45
CA ALA A 138 0.59 -13.24 -4.28
C ALA A 138 1.48 -13.30 -5.53
N TRP A 139 2.74 -13.65 -5.35
CA TRP A 139 3.68 -13.81 -6.46
C TRP A 139 3.26 -14.89 -7.45
N ASP A 140 2.75 -16.02 -6.95
CA ASP A 140 2.30 -17.12 -7.80
C ASP A 140 1.03 -16.79 -8.58
N ARG A 141 0.19 -15.87 -8.07
CA ARG A 141 -1.00 -15.36 -8.77
C ARG A 141 -0.66 -14.30 -9.81
N LEU A 142 0.30 -13.42 -9.48
CA LEU A 142 0.72 -12.33 -10.37
C LEU A 142 1.65 -12.81 -11.49
N PHE A 143 2.46 -13.83 -11.21
CA PHE A 143 3.42 -14.40 -12.17
C PHE A 143 3.20 -15.91 -12.29
N PRO A 144 2.19 -16.36 -13.05
CA PRO A 144 2.05 -17.77 -13.43
C PRO A 144 3.35 -18.28 -14.06
N LYS A 145 3.57 -19.61 -14.04
CA LYS A 145 4.84 -20.21 -14.52
C LYS A 145 5.21 -19.74 -15.93
N GLU A 146 4.22 -19.63 -16.81
CA GLU A 146 4.38 -19.20 -18.20
C GLU A 146 4.93 -17.77 -18.33
N LEU A 147 4.59 -16.89 -17.39
CA LEU A 147 5.10 -15.52 -17.32
C LEU A 147 6.45 -15.41 -16.60
N LYS A 148 6.74 -16.32 -15.66
CA LYS A 148 8.04 -16.36 -14.97
C LYS A 148 9.19 -16.65 -15.94
N ASP A 149 8.95 -17.50 -16.93
CA ASP A 149 9.94 -17.86 -17.93
C ASP A 149 10.14 -16.76 -19.00
N LEU A 150 9.12 -15.92 -19.22
CA LEU A 150 9.16 -14.81 -20.17
C LEU A 150 9.69 -13.50 -19.59
N LEU A 151 9.57 -13.30 -18.27
CA LEU A 151 9.91 -12.06 -17.60
C LEU A 151 11.02 -12.30 -16.58
N ASP A 152 12.26 -12.08 -16.97
CA ASP A 152 13.35 -11.96 -16.00
C ASP A 152 13.17 -10.63 -15.23
N VAL A 153 12.35 -10.70 -14.16
CA VAL A 153 12.00 -9.52 -13.34
C VAL A 153 13.26 -8.82 -12.82
N LYS A 154 14.33 -9.59 -12.54
CA LYS A 154 15.59 -9.04 -12.01
C LYS A 154 16.28 -8.10 -12.99
N LYS A 155 16.25 -8.44 -14.30
CA LYS A 155 16.85 -7.58 -15.35
C LYS A 155 16.19 -6.22 -15.50
N LYS A 156 14.94 -6.08 -15.05
CA LYS A 156 14.23 -4.79 -15.06
C LYS A 156 14.66 -3.88 -13.91
N ILE A 157 15.24 -4.46 -12.86
CA ILE A 157 15.63 -3.75 -11.64
C ILE A 157 17.11 -3.37 -11.74
N PRO A 158 17.49 -2.09 -11.64
CA PRO A 158 18.90 -1.67 -11.67
C PRO A 158 19.81 -2.39 -10.67
N LEU A 159 19.32 -2.69 -9.47
CA LEU A 159 20.05 -3.48 -8.49
C LEU A 159 20.13 -4.99 -8.82
N ASN A 160 19.57 -5.42 -9.95
CA ASN A 160 19.59 -6.79 -10.48
C ASN A 160 19.15 -7.89 -9.49
N ARG A 161 18.29 -7.54 -8.56
CA ARG A 161 17.66 -8.45 -7.58
C ARG A 161 16.27 -7.98 -7.19
N VAL A 162 15.46 -8.88 -6.67
CA VAL A 162 14.21 -8.53 -5.98
C VAL A 162 14.49 -8.05 -4.55
N GLY A 163 13.52 -7.36 -3.95
CA GLY A 163 13.63 -6.91 -2.56
C GLY A 163 13.46 -8.06 -1.57
N GLU A 164 14.12 -7.95 -0.43
CA GLU A 164 13.94 -8.84 0.72
C GLU A 164 12.89 -8.27 1.66
N HIS A 165 12.02 -9.12 2.23
CA HIS A 165 10.95 -8.67 3.11
C HIS A 165 11.46 -7.86 4.30
N GLN A 166 12.67 -8.17 4.80
CA GLN A 166 13.28 -7.44 5.90
C GLN A 166 13.61 -5.99 5.52
N GLU A 167 13.99 -5.72 4.27
CA GLU A 167 14.26 -4.35 3.80
C GLU A 167 13.00 -3.50 3.84
N LEU A 168 11.87 -4.05 3.37
CA LEU A 168 10.58 -3.39 3.45
C LEU A 168 10.11 -3.21 4.90
N ALA A 169 10.29 -4.23 5.75
CA ALA A 169 9.94 -4.17 7.16
C ALA A 169 10.74 -3.10 7.92
N ASN A 170 12.05 -2.96 7.64
CA ASN A 170 12.90 -1.93 8.23
C ASN A 170 12.43 -0.52 7.86
N LEU A 171 12.09 -0.30 6.58
CA LEU A 171 11.54 0.98 6.13
C LEU A 171 10.17 1.26 6.77
N ALA A 172 9.29 0.27 6.82
CA ALA A 172 8.00 0.40 7.46
C ALA A 172 8.14 0.74 8.96
N ALA A 173 9.03 0.04 9.67
CA ALA A 173 9.33 0.31 11.08
C ALA A 173 9.84 1.75 11.29
N TYR A 174 10.72 2.24 10.41
CA TYR A 174 11.17 3.63 10.46
C TYR A 174 10.01 4.61 10.25
N LEU A 175 9.17 4.40 9.22
CA LEU A 175 8.08 5.32 8.86
C LEU A 175 6.98 5.40 9.92
N ILE A 176 6.76 4.34 10.71
CA ILE A 176 5.77 4.32 11.79
C ILE A 176 6.35 4.76 13.15
N SER A 177 7.65 4.94 13.26
CA SER A 177 8.34 5.34 14.48
C SER A 177 8.43 6.86 14.65
N ASP A 178 8.87 7.29 15.83
CA ASP A 178 9.14 8.70 16.12
C ASP A 178 10.39 9.24 15.39
N TYR A 179 11.26 8.36 14.87
CA TYR A 179 12.40 8.76 14.04
C TYR A 179 11.99 9.47 12.74
N SER A 180 10.75 9.21 12.27
CA SER A 180 10.17 9.87 11.11
C SER A 180 9.16 10.97 11.48
N ALA A 181 9.23 11.55 12.69
CA ALA A 181 8.22 12.46 13.23
C ALA A 181 7.96 13.70 12.36
N PHE A 182 8.93 14.14 11.56
CA PHE A 182 8.77 15.28 10.64
C PHE A 182 8.37 14.88 9.21
N MET A 183 8.19 13.58 8.95
CA MET A 183 7.70 13.07 7.66
C MET A 183 6.17 12.99 7.69
N ASN A 184 5.52 13.68 6.76
CA ASN A 184 4.06 13.69 6.64
C ASN A 184 3.64 13.95 5.19
N GLY A 185 2.85 13.07 4.61
CA GLY A 185 2.40 13.11 3.22
C GLY A 185 3.39 12.53 2.21
N GLU A 186 4.49 11.93 2.67
CA GLU A 186 5.54 11.40 1.82
C GLU A 186 5.22 9.99 1.30
N VAL A 187 5.76 9.69 0.13
CA VAL A 187 5.71 8.36 -0.48
C VAL A 187 7.12 7.88 -0.76
N VAL A 188 7.59 6.93 0.03
CA VAL A 188 8.94 6.40 -0.11
C VAL A 188 8.92 5.18 -1.02
N THR A 189 9.62 5.29 -2.15
CA THR A 189 9.80 4.17 -3.08
C THR A 189 10.94 3.26 -2.60
N ILE A 190 10.70 1.95 -2.63
CA ILE A 190 11.68 0.92 -2.34
C ILE A 190 11.56 -0.19 -3.40
N ASP A 191 12.26 -0.03 -4.52
CA ASP A 191 12.08 -0.87 -5.71
C ASP A 191 13.40 -1.21 -6.44
N GLY A 192 14.54 -0.89 -5.83
CA GLY A 192 15.85 -1.10 -6.46
C GLY A 192 16.10 -0.24 -7.69
N GLY A 193 15.33 0.83 -7.88
CA GLY A 193 15.42 1.76 -9.01
C GLY A 193 14.57 1.35 -10.22
N GLU A 194 13.69 0.35 -10.09
CA GLU A 194 12.91 -0.19 -11.21
C GLU A 194 12.10 0.88 -11.96
N TRP A 195 11.34 1.70 -11.24
CA TRP A 195 10.49 2.68 -11.90
C TRP A 195 11.27 3.81 -12.58
N LEU A 196 12.46 4.14 -12.09
CA LEU A 196 13.34 5.15 -12.69
C LEU A 196 13.95 4.66 -14.00
N LYS A 197 14.22 3.36 -14.12
CA LYS A 197 14.80 2.77 -15.34
C LYS A 197 13.92 3.01 -16.56
N GLY A 198 12.60 2.97 -16.41
CA GLY A 198 11.65 3.22 -17.48
C GLY A 198 11.36 4.72 -17.77
N ALA A 199 11.91 5.63 -16.96
CA ALA A 199 11.53 7.06 -17.00
C ALA A 199 12.41 7.93 -17.91
N GLY A 200 13.51 7.41 -18.50
CA GLY A 200 14.44 8.20 -19.31
C GLY A 200 14.94 7.46 -20.54
N GLU A 201 15.13 8.17 -21.64
CA GLU A 201 15.53 7.61 -22.93
C GLU A 201 16.89 6.90 -22.88
N PHE A 202 17.82 7.44 -22.12
CA PHE A 202 19.18 6.89 -22.01
C PHE A 202 19.33 5.78 -20.96
N ASN A 203 18.30 5.55 -20.14
CA ASN A 203 18.33 4.52 -19.08
C ASN A 203 18.34 3.07 -19.63
N MET A 204 18.11 2.93 -20.93
CA MET A 204 18.11 1.64 -21.63
C MET A 204 19.46 1.31 -22.30
N LEU A 205 20.42 2.23 -22.25
CA LEU A 205 21.77 1.96 -22.77
C LEU A 205 22.47 0.99 -21.82
N GLU A 206 22.83 -0.17 -22.32
CA GLU A 206 23.70 -1.13 -21.62
C GLU A 206 25.16 -0.70 -21.85
N ASN A 207 25.95 -0.69 -20.75
CA ASN A 207 27.38 -0.45 -20.79
C ASN A 207 28.12 -1.74 -21.16
#